data_8761229b952e42e6146e13ce0f4af822
#
_entry.id   8761229b952e42e6146e13ce0f4af822
#
_cell.length_a   1.000
_cell.length_b   1.000
_cell.length_c   1.000
_cell.angle_alpha   90.00
_cell.angle_beta   90.00
_cell.angle_gamma   90.00
#
_symmetry.space_group_name_H-M   'P 1'
#
loop_
_entity.id
_entity.type
_entity.pdbx_description
1 polymer ?
#
loop_
_entity_poly.entity_id
_entity_poly.type
_entity_poly.pdbx_seq_one_letter_code
_entity_poly.pdbx_strand_id
1 'polypeptide(L)'
;GKLIDFDNEKYYKISNSDAMRPFFMSIVSDSNHWMFISSNGGLTAGRQNSESALFPYYTDDKLTEFAEITGSKTIIQVKRQGRIMLWEPFSTRYQGVYKIHRNLYKNSIGNKVVFEEINEDLKLTFRYQWNSSDRFGFVRKSTLINNSSDPVELTLVDGLQNILPYGVPSDLQNSRSNLVDAYKKSELLEKTGIGIFALSAIIVDRAEPSEALKATTVWSIGMEDATYLLSSLQLDEFRKGGEIEQEVDVKAEKGAYFVSSRLNLEPETEKTWMLVAEVNQSMVDISEISSLIKKKKDLAEIVQQDIEQGSANLFELNAAADGVQLSADRLMNTRHFSNTLFNIMRGGIFDNGYQIEKWDFVEYIETHNKKVFKKKEELLANLPEIFFLSHLRELARGDEDKN
;
A
#
# COMPACT_ATOMS: atom_id res chain seq x y z
N GLY A 1 8.06 23.03 5.47
CA GLY A 1 6.82 22.42 4.99
C GLY A 1 5.63 23.36 5.15
N LYS A 2 4.55 23.10 4.43
CA LYS A 2 3.32 23.90 4.49
C LYS A 2 2.11 23.06 4.13
N LEU A 3 0.93 23.44 4.64
CA LEU A 3 -0.34 22.91 4.19
C LEU A 3 -0.72 23.53 2.84
N ILE A 4 -1.15 22.70 1.91
CA ILE A 4 -1.58 23.08 0.57
C ILE A 4 -2.86 22.33 0.20
N ASP A 5 -3.58 22.85 -0.78
CA ASP A 5 -4.59 22.09 -1.50
C ASP A 5 -3.92 21.34 -2.66
N PHE A 6 -4.17 20.04 -2.74
CA PHE A 6 -3.64 19.17 -3.77
C PHE A 6 -4.65 18.04 -4.05
N ASP A 7 -5.00 17.82 -5.31
CA ASP A 7 -5.96 16.78 -5.73
C ASP A 7 -7.29 16.83 -4.93
N ASN A 8 -7.84 18.03 -4.73
CA ASN A 8 -9.05 18.33 -3.96
C ASN A 8 -9.00 17.97 -2.46
N GLU A 9 -7.83 17.65 -1.93
CA GLU A 9 -7.62 17.37 -0.50
C GLU A 9 -6.57 18.32 0.12
N LYS A 10 -6.52 18.34 1.45
CA LYS A 10 -5.48 19.06 2.20
C LYS A 10 -4.27 18.16 2.43
N TYR A 11 -3.11 18.60 1.98
CA TYR A 11 -1.83 17.91 2.18
C TYR A 11 -0.82 18.80 2.90
N TYR A 12 0.01 18.19 3.74
CA TYR A 12 1.23 18.79 4.24
C TYR A 12 2.36 18.46 3.28
N LYS A 13 2.86 19.47 2.57
CA LYS A 13 3.98 19.35 1.63
C LYS A 13 5.30 19.63 2.34
N ILE A 14 6.29 18.77 2.14
CA ILE A 14 7.69 18.97 2.47
C ILE A 14 8.45 19.09 1.15
N SER A 15 8.99 20.28 0.87
CA SER A 15 9.81 20.52 -0.32
C SER A 15 11.25 20.12 -0.05
N ASN A 16 11.95 19.60 -1.09
CA ASN A 16 13.33 19.12 -1.01
C ASN A 16 13.52 18.11 0.15
N SER A 17 12.62 17.12 0.20
CA SER A 17 12.61 16.11 1.25
C SER A 17 13.89 15.27 1.31
N ASP A 18 14.60 15.14 0.21
CA ASP A 18 15.91 14.48 0.08
C ASP A 18 17.06 15.23 0.75
N ALA A 19 16.92 16.52 1.05
CA ALA A 19 17.88 17.29 1.84
C ALA A 19 17.80 16.99 3.35
N MET A 20 16.77 16.26 3.79
CA MET A 20 16.56 15.84 5.17
C MET A 20 17.12 14.43 5.37
N ARG A 21 17.47 14.10 6.62
CA ARG A 21 17.67 12.69 6.97
C ARG A 21 16.37 11.94 6.77
N PRO A 22 16.41 10.69 6.26
CA PRO A 22 15.20 9.89 6.14
C PRO A 22 14.45 9.80 7.48
N PHE A 23 13.14 9.92 7.40
CA PHE A 23 12.24 9.79 8.54
C PHE A 23 11.07 8.87 8.20
N PHE A 24 10.44 8.37 9.22
CA PHE A 24 9.49 7.28 9.15
C PHE A 24 8.05 7.80 9.25
N MET A 25 7.14 7.20 8.48
CA MET A 25 5.73 7.55 8.49
C MET A 25 4.88 6.28 8.56
N SER A 26 3.80 6.34 9.35
CA SER A 26 2.72 5.37 9.30
C SER A 26 1.63 5.90 8.37
N ILE A 27 1.12 5.05 7.50
CA ILE A 27 -0.05 5.34 6.66
C ILE A 27 -1.20 4.53 7.22
N VAL A 28 -2.26 5.23 7.64
CA VAL A 28 -3.42 4.63 8.27
C VAL A 28 -4.45 4.15 7.24
N SER A 29 -5.33 3.24 7.64
CA SER A 29 -6.45 2.74 6.84
C SER A 29 -7.67 2.57 7.73
N ASP A 30 -8.85 2.61 7.15
CA ASP A 30 -10.12 2.28 7.80
C ASP A 30 -10.35 0.77 7.96
N SER A 31 -9.46 -0.03 7.39
CA SER A 31 -9.49 -1.49 7.50
C SER A 31 -8.18 -2.05 8.09
N ASN A 32 -7.92 -3.33 7.96
CA ASN A 32 -6.80 -4.02 8.59
C ASN A 32 -5.45 -3.86 7.88
N HIS A 33 -5.28 -2.87 7.00
CA HIS A 33 -3.98 -2.55 6.40
C HIS A 33 -3.03 -1.93 7.40
N TRP A 34 -1.76 -2.28 7.29
CA TRP A 34 -0.66 -1.57 7.91
C TRP A 34 0.38 -1.22 6.84
N MET A 35 0.89 -0.01 6.90
CA MET A 35 1.97 0.46 6.03
C MET A 35 2.87 1.41 6.81
N PHE A 36 4.16 1.10 6.79
CA PHE A 36 5.21 1.96 7.30
C PHE A 36 6.15 2.31 6.16
N ILE A 37 6.37 3.60 5.93
CA ILE A 37 7.14 4.09 4.80
C ILE A 37 8.13 5.16 5.23
N SER A 38 9.36 5.06 4.74
CA SER A 38 10.38 6.08 4.92
C SER A 38 10.24 7.19 3.89
N SER A 39 10.68 8.40 4.23
CA SER A 39 10.67 9.56 3.34
C SER A 39 11.52 9.38 2.06
N ASN A 40 12.38 8.36 2.00
CA ASN A 40 13.12 7.97 0.79
C ASN A 40 12.42 6.89 -0.04
N GLY A 41 11.22 6.46 0.36
CA GLY A 41 10.40 5.48 -0.37
C GLY A 41 10.54 4.03 0.06
N GLY A 42 11.47 3.70 0.97
CA GLY A 42 11.55 2.37 1.57
C GLY A 42 10.29 2.08 2.39
N LEU A 43 9.71 0.89 2.23
CA LEU A 43 8.44 0.57 2.89
C LEU A 43 8.33 -0.89 3.28
N THR A 44 7.46 -1.13 4.24
CA THR A 44 6.88 -2.41 4.58
C THR A 44 5.36 -2.25 4.69
N ALA A 45 4.60 -3.22 4.23
CA ALA A 45 3.15 -3.16 4.21
C ALA A 45 2.53 -4.55 4.24
N GLY A 46 1.32 -4.65 4.74
CA GLY A 46 0.58 -5.90 4.79
C GLY A 46 -0.80 -5.73 5.40
N ARG A 47 -1.47 -6.84 5.64
CA ARG A 47 -2.77 -6.90 6.31
C ARG A 47 -2.67 -7.63 7.65
N GLN A 48 -3.49 -7.29 8.62
CA GLN A 48 -3.64 -7.91 9.95
C GLN A 48 -2.35 -7.98 10.77
N ASN A 49 -1.35 -8.71 10.29
CA ASN A 49 -0.11 -9.01 11.00
C ASN A 49 1.09 -9.14 10.05
N SER A 50 2.28 -9.33 10.59
CA SER A 50 3.53 -9.45 9.83
C SER A 50 3.62 -10.67 8.91
N GLU A 51 2.79 -11.69 9.13
CA GLU A 51 2.74 -12.91 8.30
C GLU A 51 1.91 -12.72 7.02
N SER A 52 1.09 -11.67 6.99
CA SER A 52 0.28 -11.26 5.84
C SER A 52 0.90 -10.05 5.15
N ALA A 53 2.21 -10.03 4.99
CA ALA A 53 2.95 -8.92 4.41
C ALA A 53 2.98 -8.96 2.88
N LEU A 54 2.78 -7.79 2.26
CA LEU A 54 3.01 -7.56 0.83
C LEU A 54 4.50 -7.39 0.53
N PHE A 55 5.20 -6.67 1.41
CA PHE A 55 6.65 -6.50 1.39
C PHE A 55 7.23 -6.95 2.73
N PRO A 56 8.50 -7.43 2.78
CA PRO A 56 9.11 -7.92 4.00
C PRO A 56 8.94 -6.96 5.16
N TYR A 57 8.55 -7.48 6.32
CA TYR A 57 8.45 -6.71 7.56
C TYR A 57 9.85 -6.43 8.09
N TYR A 58 10.26 -5.17 8.05
CA TYR A 58 11.54 -4.70 8.57
C TYR A 58 11.35 -3.62 9.63
N THR A 59 12.34 -3.45 10.49
CA THR A 59 12.47 -2.30 11.37
C THR A 59 12.86 -1.05 10.57
N ASP A 60 12.67 0.13 11.14
CA ASP A 60 12.80 1.43 10.50
C ASP A 60 14.16 1.70 9.83
N ASP A 61 15.27 1.33 10.45
CA ASP A 61 16.62 1.45 9.88
C ASP A 61 16.77 0.61 8.60
N LYS A 62 16.46 -0.68 8.65
CA LYS A 62 16.49 -1.57 7.49
C LYS A 62 15.54 -1.12 6.39
N LEU A 63 14.37 -0.59 6.75
CA LEU A 63 13.39 -0.08 5.81
C LEU A 63 13.98 1.03 4.94
N THR A 64 14.71 1.94 5.55
CA THR A 64 15.39 3.03 4.86
C THR A 64 16.51 2.54 3.93
N GLU A 65 17.27 1.53 4.34
CA GLU A 65 18.37 0.94 3.57
C GLU A 65 17.89 0.17 2.34
N PHE A 66 16.70 -0.43 2.38
CA PHE A 66 16.16 -1.26 1.31
C PHE A 66 15.31 -0.50 0.26
N ALA A 67 15.25 0.83 0.28
CA ALA A 67 14.46 1.62 -0.63
C ALA A 67 14.75 1.34 -2.13
N GLU A 68 15.99 0.98 -2.48
CA GLU A 68 16.37 0.67 -3.87
C GLU A 68 15.93 -0.71 -4.35
N ILE A 69 15.57 -1.61 -3.45
CA ILE A 69 15.31 -3.03 -3.77
C ILE A 69 13.95 -3.55 -3.25
N THR A 70 13.19 -2.71 -2.57
CA THR A 70 11.86 -3.08 -2.03
C THR A 70 10.85 -1.96 -2.28
N GLY A 71 9.65 -2.32 -2.72
CA GLY A 71 8.57 -1.39 -2.99
C GLY A 71 8.62 -0.77 -4.38
N SER A 72 8.36 0.52 -4.47
CA SER A 72 8.23 1.23 -5.75
C SER A 72 9.56 1.33 -6.50
N LYS A 73 9.52 1.06 -7.81
CA LYS A 73 10.66 1.26 -8.71
C LYS A 73 10.16 1.69 -10.09
N THR A 74 10.75 2.75 -10.61
CA THR A 74 10.43 3.30 -11.93
C THR A 74 11.72 3.60 -12.67
N ILE A 75 11.81 3.23 -13.94
CA ILE A 75 12.93 3.51 -14.83
C ILE A 75 12.36 4.03 -16.13
N ILE A 76 12.86 5.16 -16.62
CA ILE A 76 12.32 5.84 -17.79
C ILE A 76 13.47 6.08 -18.79
N GLN A 77 13.30 5.60 -19.99
CA GLN A 77 14.16 5.92 -21.15
C GLN A 77 13.47 7.02 -21.96
N VAL A 78 13.99 8.23 -21.89
CA VAL A 78 13.49 9.38 -22.65
C VAL A 78 14.26 9.50 -23.95
N LYS A 79 13.55 9.50 -25.08
CA LYS A 79 14.15 9.68 -26.40
C LYS A 79 14.19 11.17 -26.77
N ARG A 80 15.37 11.71 -26.97
CA ARG A 80 15.57 13.08 -27.46
C ARG A 80 16.70 13.12 -28.50
N GLN A 81 16.43 13.70 -29.66
CA GLN A 81 17.41 13.88 -30.71
C GLN A 81 18.22 12.61 -31.06
N GLY A 82 17.50 11.46 -31.11
CA GLY A 82 18.10 10.15 -31.42
C GLY A 82 18.95 9.55 -30.30
N ARG A 83 18.94 10.13 -29.10
CA ARG A 83 19.66 9.61 -27.93
C ARG A 83 18.63 9.16 -26.88
N ILE A 84 18.99 8.11 -26.13
CA ILE A 84 18.26 7.67 -24.96
C ILE A 84 18.88 8.34 -23.73
N MET A 85 18.04 9.07 -22.97
CA MET A 85 18.39 9.66 -21.69
C MET A 85 17.68 8.86 -20.60
N LEU A 86 18.46 8.25 -19.72
CA LEU A 86 17.92 7.41 -18.65
C LEU A 86 17.59 8.26 -17.44
N TRP A 87 16.37 8.12 -16.92
CA TRP A 87 15.93 8.71 -15.67
C TRP A 87 15.30 7.62 -14.77
N GLU A 88 15.82 7.49 -13.58
CA GLU A 88 15.30 6.58 -12.54
C GLU A 88 14.86 7.44 -11.34
N PRO A 89 13.57 7.86 -11.30
CA PRO A 89 13.06 8.72 -10.24
C PRO A 89 13.27 8.10 -8.85
N PHE A 90 13.61 8.93 -7.88
CA PHE A 90 13.88 8.59 -6.48
C PHE A 90 15.09 7.69 -6.24
N SER A 91 15.75 7.20 -7.27
CA SER A 91 16.97 6.40 -7.12
C SER A 91 18.17 7.28 -6.73
N THR A 92 19.08 6.71 -5.96
CA THR A 92 20.38 7.30 -5.65
C THR A 92 21.45 6.94 -6.68
N ARG A 93 21.19 5.98 -7.60
CA ARG A 93 22.13 5.46 -8.59
C ARG A 93 22.67 6.53 -9.53
N TYR A 94 21.85 7.52 -9.88
CA TYR A 94 22.16 8.59 -10.84
C TYR A 94 22.16 9.97 -10.16
N GLN A 95 22.54 10.01 -8.89
CA GLN A 95 22.61 11.25 -8.12
C GLN A 95 23.59 12.25 -8.79
N GLY A 96 23.11 13.47 -9.00
CA GLY A 96 23.92 14.54 -9.62
C GLY A 96 23.97 14.52 -11.15
N VAL A 97 23.33 13.56 -11.84
CA VAL A 97 23.22 13.54 -13.32
C VAL A 97 22.26 14.59 -13.82
N TYR A 98 21.17 14.79 -13.12
CA TYR A 98 20.13 15.78 -13.44
C TYR A 98 19.90 16.74 -12.29
N LYS A 99 19.42 17.94 -12.64
CA LYS A 99 18.88 18.88 -11.65
C LYS A 99 17.47 18.45 -11.30
N ILE A 100 17.30 17.92 -10.09
CA ILE A 100 16.04 17.37 -9.61
C ILE A 100 15.58 18.06 -8.33
N HIS A 101 14.26 18.02 -8.07
CA HIS A 101 13.66 18.41 -6.80
C HIS A 101 12.72 17.29 -6.34
N ARG A 102 12.87 16.86 -5.10
CA ARG A 102 12.02 15.84 -4.46
C ARG A 102 11.11 16.47 -3.44
N ASN A 103 9.83 16.23 -3.58
CA ASN A 103 8.81 16.69 -2.64
C ASN A 103 8.04 15.50 -2.08
N LEU A 104 7.63 15.64 -0.84
CA LEU A 104 6.82 14.66 -0.15
C LEU A 104 5.53 15.32 0.34
N TYR A 105 4.40 14.63 0.18
CA TYR A 105 3.11 15.12 0.62
C TYR A 105 2.42 14.03 1.43
N LYS A 106 1.83 14.41 2.56
CA LYS A 106 0.96 13.53 3.34
C LYS A 106 -0.36 14.25 3.57
N ASN A 107 -1.49 13.58 3.28
CA ASN A 107 -2.79 14.21 3.48
C ASN A 107 -3.11 14.40 4.97
N SER A 108 -4.06 15.30 5.26
CA SER A 108 -4.42 15.65 6.64
C SER A 108 -5.07 14.50 7.42
N ILE A 109 -5.68 13.54 6.72
CA ILE A 109 -6.27 12.33 7.32
C ILE A 109 -5.17 11.30 7.67
N GLY A 110 -4.06 11.30 6.93
CA GLY A 110 -2.91 10.44 7.20
C GLY A 110 -2.93 9.10 6.45
N ASN A 111 -3.88 8.87 5.56
CA ASN A 111 -4.04 7.63 4.80
C ASN A 111 -3.48 7.67 3.37
N LYS A 112 -2.95 8.82 2.93
CA LYS A 112 -2.34 8.99 1.60
C LYS A 112 -0.99 9.67 1.72
N VAL A 113 0.00 9.18 0.97
CA VAL A 113 1.33 9.79 0.83
C VAL A 113 1.70 9.88 -0.63
N VAL A 114 2.21 11.04 -1.06
CA VAL A 114 2.66 11.30 -2.44
C VAL A 114 4.14 11.60 -2.44
N PHE A 115 4.87 10.93 -3.30
CA PHE A 115 6.25 11.21 -3.64
C PHE A 115 6.29 11.87 -5.02
N GLU A 116 7.00 12.97 -5.13
CA GLU A 116 7.15 13.73 -6.37
C GLU A 116 8.63 13.99 -6.64
N GLU A 117 9.09 13.67 -7.84
CA GLU A 117 10.39 14.10 -8.35
C GLU A 117 10.19 14.92 -9.63
N ILE A 118 10.71 16.15 -9.63
CA ILE A 118 10.72 17.07 -10.76
C ILE A 118 12.11 17.04 -11.35
N ASN A 119 12.24 16.65 -12.62
CA ASN A 119 13.48 16.69 -13.38
C ASN A 119 13.46 17.94 -14.29
N GLU A 120 14.24 18.97 -13.91
CA GLU A 120 14.26 20.24 -14.63
C GLU A 120 14.94 20.11 -16.01
N ASP A 121 15.94 19.25 -16.16
CA ASP A 121 16.68 19.08 -17.40
C ASP A 121 15.86 18.32 -18.45
N LEU A 122 15.10 17.32 -18.01
CA LEU A 122 14.18 16.59 -18.87
C LEU A 122 12.81 17.27 -19.00
N LYS A 123 12.52 18.25 -18.15
CA LYS A 123 11.22 18.90 -18.03
C LYS A 123 10.08 17.89 -17.85
N LEU A 124 10.32 16.91 -17.01
CA LEU A 124 9.36 15.86 -16.64
C LEU A 124 9.14 15.86 -15.13
N THR A 125 7.93 15.56 -14.72
CA THR A 125 7.61 15.32 -13.32
C THR A 125 7.04 13.93 -13.17
N PHE A 126 7.58 13.14 -12.25
CA PHE A 126 7.01 11.85 -11.88
C PHE A 126 6.50 11.89 -10.45
N ARG A 127 5.26 11.42 -10.27
CA ARG A 127 4.62 11.27 -8.96
C ARG A 127 4.13 9.85 -8.78
N TYR A 128 4.19 9.36 -7.56
CA TYR A 128 3.40 8.20 -7.16
C TYR A 128 2.78 8.43 -5.79
N GLN A 129 1.58 7.91 -5.61
CA GLN A 129 0.78 8.00 -4.40
C GLN A 129 0.41 6.61 -3.91
N TRP A 130 0.62 6.36 -2.62
CA TRP A 130 0.11 5.18 -1.96
C TRP A 130 -1.23 5.45 -1.31
N ASN A 131 -2.17 4.53 -1.51
CA ASN A 131 -3.51 4.50 -0.97
C ASN A 131 -3.84 3.09 -0.48
N SER A 132 -4.83 2.99 0.41
CA SER A 132 -5.46 1.73 0.79
C SER A 132 -6.89 1.69 0.26
N SER A 133 -7.31 0.51 -0.17
CA SER A 133 -8.67 0.19 -0.56
C SER A 133 -9.09 -1.07 0.20
N ASP A 134 -10.22 -1.06 0.87
CA ASP A 134 -10.65 -2.23 1.63
C ASP A 134 -10.90 -3.43 0.71
N ARG A 135 -11.49 -3.18 -0.44
CA ARG A 135 -11.83 -4.18 -1.44
C ARG A 135 -10.65 -4.63 -2.30
N PHE A 136 -9.72 -3.72 -2.65
CA PHE A 136 -8.68 -3.98 -3.65
C PHE A 136 -7.27 -4.06 -3.06
N GLY A 137 -7.08 -3.73 -1.79
CA GLY A 137 -5.79 -3.78 -1.11
C GLY A 137 -4.98 -2.50 -1.22
N PHE A 138 -3.72 -2.62 -1.58
CA PHE A 138 -2.78 -1.50 -1.72
C PHE A 138 -2.83 -0.96 -3.14
N VAL A 139 -3.10 0.33 -3.28
CA VAL A 139 -3.18 0.99 -4.59
C VAL A 139 -2.09 2.03 -4.71
N ARG A 140 -1.19 1.85 -5.67
CA ARG A 140 -0.19 2.84 -6.04
C ARG A 140 -0.61 3.54 -7.33
N LYS A 141 -1.05 4.80 -7.22
CA LYS A 141 -1.38 5.67 -8.36
C LYS A 141 -0.12 6.40 -8.79
N SER A 142 0.26 6.28 -10.05
CA SER A 142 1.43 6.95 -10.65
C SER A 142 0.99 7.93 -11.72
N THR A 143 1.71 9.06 -11.81
CA THR A 143 1.46 10.10 -12.81
C THR A 143 2.78 10.61 -13.37
N LEU A 144 2.93 10.61 -14.68
CA LEU A 144 4.05 11.21 -15.41
C LEU A 144 3.55 12.41 -16.20
N ILE A 145 4.19 13.56 -15.99
CA ILE A 145 3.77 14.86 -16.53
C ILE A 145 4.89 15.37 -17.47
N ASN A 146 4.51 15.78 -18.66
CA ASN A 146 5.37 16.52 -19.58
C ASN A 146 5.22 18.02 -19.33
N ASN A 147 6.20 18.65 -18.70
CA ASN A 147 6.22 20.09 -18.42
C ASN A 147 6.88 20.91 -19.57
N SER A 148 7.15 20.27 -20.71
CA SER A 148 7.79 20.96 -21.85
C SER A 148 6.76 21.41 -22.88
N SER A 149 7.18 22.34 -23.76
CA SER A 149 6.42 22.79 -24.93
C SER A 149 6.45 21.80 -26.10
N ASP A 150 7.19 20.71 -25.99
CA ASP A 150 7.40 19.73 -27.05
C ASP A 150 6.87 18.35 -26.64
N PRO A 151 6.38 17.53 -27.58
CA PRO A 151 6.01 16.15 -27.27
C PRO A 151 7.25 15.32 -26.85
N VAL A 152 7.07 14.36 -25.98
CA VAL A 152 8.15 13.51 -25.46
C VAL A 152 7.80 12.04 -25.71
N GLU A 153 8.65 11.36 -26.48
CA GLU A 153 8.61 9.91 -26.66
C GLU A 153 9.47 9.25 -25.57
N LEU A 154 8.92 8.27 -24.88
CA LEU A 154 9.64 7.53 -23.85
C LEU A 154 9.17 6.07 -23.75
N THR A 155 10.03 5.26 -23.18
CA THR A 155 9.67 3.91 -22.72
C THR A 155 9.90 3.85 -21.22
N LEU A 156 8.93 3.37 -20.48
CA LEU A 156 9.07 3.23 -19.04
C LEU A 156 8.91 1.77 -18.60
N VAL A 157 9.56 1.44 -17.50
CA VAL A 157 9.29 0.29 -16.65
C VAL A 157 8.90 0.82 -15.29
N ASP A 158 7.69 0.51 -14.83
CA ASP A 158 7.17 0.98 -13.55
C ASP A 158 6.55 -0.18 -12.78
N GLY A 159 6.86 -0.29 -11.48
CA GLY A 159 6.39 -1.46 -10.74
C GLY A 159 6.71 -1.49 -9.26
N LEU A 160 6.53 -2.68 -8.74
CA LEU A 160 6.79 -3.07 -7.35
C LEU A 160 7.81 -4.20 -7.33
N GLN A 161 8.75 -4.15 -6.39
CA GLN A 161 9.79 -5.16 -6.24
C GLN A 161 9.83 -5.72 -4.83
N ASN A 162 10.40 -6.91 -4.68
CA ASN A 162 10.47 -7.68 -3.45
C ASN A 162 9.09 -7.99 -2.86
N ILE A 163 8.15 -8.36 -3.74
CA ILE A 163 6.81 -8.80 -3.36
C ILE A 163 6.91 -10.17 -2.69
N LEU A 164 6.28 -10.30 -1.52
CA LEU A 164 6.21 -11.58 -0.83
C LEU A 164 5.00 -12.39 -1.30
N PRO A 165 5.17 -13.71 -1.50
CA PRO A 165 4.04 -14.62 -1.53
C PRO A 165 3.34 -14.63 -0.16
N TYR A 166 2.04 -14.87 -0.16
CA TYR A 166 1.27 -14.96 1.09
C TYR A 166 1.77 -16.12 1.98
N GLY A 167 1.75 -15.89 3.31
CA GLY A 167 2.03 -16.92 4.30
C GLY A 167 3.51 -17.18 4.55
N VAL A 168 4.39 -16.24 4.19
CA VAL A 168 5.81 -16.30 4.56
C VAL A 168 5.98 -15.79 5.99
N PRO A 169 6.46 -16.65 6.93
CA PRO A 169 6.75 -16.21 8.29
C PRO A 169 7.81 -15.10 8.30
N SER A 170 7.55 -14.01 9.04
CA SER A 170 8.43 -12.83 9.08
C SER A 170 9.82 -13.14 9.67
N ASP A 171 9.91 -14.01 10.65
CA ASP A 171 11.17 -14.47 11.23
C ASP A 171 11.97 -15.30 10.21
N LEU A 172 11.33 -16.18 9.47
CA LEU A 172 11.96 -16.97 8.40
C LEU A 172 12.47 -16.08 7.27
N GLN A 173 11.66 -15.11 6.83
CA GLN A 173 12.06 -14.14 5.81
C GLN A 173 13.26 -13.31 6.26
N ASN A 174 13.31 -12.90 7.52
CA ASN A 174 14.40 -12.08 8.06
C ASN A 174 15.69 -12.86 8.32
N SER A 175 15.58 -14.12 8.73
CA SER A 175 16.74 -14.94 9.11
C SER A 175 17.27 -15.81 7.96
N ARG A 176 16.41 -16.21 7.02
CA ARG A 176 16.74 -17.18 5.95
C ARG A 176 16.07 -16.84 4.61
N SER A 177 16.18 -15.59 4.17
CA SER A 177 15.53 -15.10 2.94
C SER A 177 15.89 -15.93 1.70
N ASN A 178 17.12 -16.40 1.56
CA ASN A 178 17.54 -17.25 0.43
C ASN A 178 16.82 -18.61 0.40
N LEU A 179 16.52 -19.18 1.58
CA LEU A 179 15.70 -20.39 1.65
C LEU A 179 14.28 -20.12 1.18
N VAL A 180 13.70 -19.00 1.61
CA VAL A 180 12.36 -18.57 1.17
C VAL A 180 12.34 -18.34 -0.35
N ASP A 181 13.37 -17.68 -0.89
CA ASP A 181 13.46 -17.39 -2.33
C ASP A 181 13.40 -18.68 -3.17
N ALA A 182 14.03 -19.79 -2.70
CA ALA A 182 13.99 -21.08 -3.40
C ALA A 182 12.57 -21.67 -3.56
N TYR A 183 11.62 -21.26 -2.73
CA TYR A 183 10.22 -21.71 -2.79
C TYR A 183 9.29 -20.72 -3.49
N LYS A 184 9.77 -19.55 -3.88
CA LYS A 184 8.95 -18.54 -4.56
C LYS A 184 8.64 -18.95 -5.99
N LYS A 185 7.39 -18.69 -6.36
CA LYS A 185 6.86 -18.84 -7.71
C LYS A 185 6.03 -17.62 -8.08
N SER A 186 6.32 -17.05 -9.23
CA SER A 186 5.60 -15.90 -9.78
C SER A 186 5.04 -16.27 -11.15
N GLU A 187 3.74 -16.10 -11.36
CA GLU A 187 3.04 -16.46 -12.60
C GLU A 187 2.24 -15.27 -13.12
N LEU A 188 2.16 -15.14 -14.44
CA LEU A 188 1.36 -14.13 -15.12
C LEU A 188 0.09 -14.74 -15.72
N LEU A 189 -1.06 -14.20 -15.37
CA LEU A 189 -2.28 -14.44 -16.16
C LEU A 189 -2.30 -13.49 -17.36
N GLU A 190 -1.69 -13.90 -18.47
CA GLU A 190 -1.41 -13.07 -19.64
C GLU A 190 -2.65 -12.30 -20.16
N LYS A 191 -3.84 -12.92 -20.15
CA LYS A 191 -5.09 -12.32 -20.65
C LYS A 191 -5.56 -11.11 -19.84
N THR A 192 -5.08 -10.94 -18.62
CA THR A 192 -5.52 -9.88 -17.67
C THR A 192 -4.37 -9.10 -17.06
N GLY A 193 -3.13 -9.53 -17.29
CA GLY A 193 -1.95 -8.91 -16.70
C GLY A 193 -1.84 -9.10 -15.18
N ILE A 194 -2.54 -10.07 -14.60
CA ILE A 194 -2.43 -10.35 -13.16
C ILE A 194 -1.17 -11.15 -12.88
N GLY A 195 -0.27 -10.60 -12.06
CA GLY A 195 0.84 -11.32 -11.45
C GLY A 195 0.37 -12.04 -10.19
N ILE A 196 0.69 -13.32 -10.08
CA ILE A 196 0.37 -14.20 -8.95
C ILE A 196 1.67 -14.62 -8.29
N PHE A 197 1.82 -14.31 -7.00
CA PHE A 197 3.01 -14.61 -6.21
C PHE A 197 2.64 -15.61 -5.12
N ALA A 198 3.17 -16.83 -5.23
CA ALA A 198 2.87 -17.94 -4.34
C ALA A 198 4.15 -18.67 -3.90
N LEU A 199 4.03 -19.49 -2.88
CA LEU A 199 5.03 -20.51 -2.58
C LEU A 199 4.72 -21.79 -3.37
N SER A 200 5.73 -22.44 -3.89
CA SER A 200 5.59 -23.75 -4.55
C SER A 200 5.18 -24.86 -3.56
N ALA A 201 5.53 -24.69 -2.29
CA ALA A 201 5.09 -25.51 -1.16
C ALA A 201 5.16 -24.71 0.13
N ILE A 202 4.39 -25.06 1.14
CA ILE A 202 4.51 -24.45 2.48
C ILE A 202 5.85 -24.89 3.09
N ILE A 203 6.63 -23.93 3.56
CA ILE A 203 7.95 -24.16 4.16
C ILE A 203 7.74 -24.63 5.61
N VAL A 204 7.64 -25.93 5.80
CA VAL A 204 7.48 -26.57 7.12
C VAL A 204 8.38 -27.79 7.22
N ASP A 205 8.90 -28.04 8.41
CA ASP A 205 9.66 -29.27 8.72
C ASP A 205 8.68 -30.42 9.01
N ARG A 206 8.05 -30.92 7.94
CA ARG A 206 7.11 -32.05 7.97
C ARG A 206 7.42 -33.02 6.84
N ALA A 207 7.15 -34.29 7.07
CA ALA A 207 7.35 -35.34 6.06
C ALA A 207 6.38 -35.25 4.88
N GLU A 208 5.23 -34.58 5.05
CA GLU A 208 4.21 -34.43 4.02
C GLU A 208 4.27 -33.03 3.41
N PRO A 209 4.42 -32.90 2.07
CA PRO A 209 4.35 -31.62 1.42
C PRO A 209 2.94 -31.03 1.55
N SER A 210 2.85 -29.74 1.85
CA SER A 210 1.59 -29.00 1.89
C SER A 210 1.56 -27.98 0.77
N GLU A 211 0.45 -27.90 0.04
CA GLU A 211 0.26 -26.90 -1.01
C GLU A 211 -0.05 -25.53 -0.43
N ALA A 212 0.49 -24.49 -1.04
CA ALA A 212 0.11 -23.13 -0.76
C ALA A 212 -1.17 -22.79 -1.53
N LEU A 213 -2.30 -22.67 -0.81
CA LEU A 213 -3.63 -22.44 -1.43
C LEU A 213 -3.97 -20.96 -1.62
N LYS A 214 -3.10 -20.06 -1.21
CA LYS A 214 -3.28 -18.61 -1.26
C LYS A 214 -2.06 -17.93 -1.83
N ALA A 215 -2.29 -16.77 -2.42
CA ALA A 215 -1.26 -15.97 -3.09
C ALA A 215 -1.35 -14.49 -2.74
N THR A 216 -0.32 -13.75 -3.07
CA THR A 216 -0.34 -12.30 -3.28
C THR A 216 -0.59 -12.04 -4.75
N THR A 217 -1.43 -11.07 -5.09
CA THR A 217 -1.70 -10.68 -6.47
C THR A 217 -1.32 -9.23 -6.72
N VAL A 218 -0.86 -8.94 -7.94
CA VAL A 218 -0.65 -7.57 -8.40
C VAL A 218 -1.16 -7.45 -9.83
N TRP A 219 -1.81 -6.33 -10.13
CA TRP A 219 -2.32 -6.03 -11.47
C TRP A 219 -2.28 -4.52 -11.73
N SER A 220 -2.49 -4.11 -12.97
CA SER A 220 -2.36 -2.71 -13.38
C SER A 220 -3.59 -2.20 -14.15
N ILE A 221 -3.80 -0.88 -14.08
CA ILE A 221 -4.85 -0.15 -14.81
C ILE A 221 -4.21 1.05 -15.49
N GLY A 222 -4.62 1.36 -16.73
CA GLY A 222 -4.26 2.61 -17.41
C GLY A 222 -3.00 2.53 -18.26
N MET A 223 -2.35 1.36 -18.36
CA MET A 223 -1.26 1.09 -19.30
C MET A 223 -1.78 0.22 -20.45
N GLU A 224 -1.64 0.71 -21.66
CA GLU A 224 -1.98 0.01 -22.89
C GLU A 224 -0.76 -0.70 -23.45
N ASP A 225 -0.97 -1.82 -24.15
CA ASP A 225 0.08 -2.61 -24.80
C ASP A 225 1.29 -2.90 -23.88
N ALA A 226 1.00 -3.23 -22.63
CA ALA A 226 2.02 -3.41 -21.62
C ALA A 226 2.72 -4.77 -21.73
N THR A 227 4.05 -4.76 -21.60
CA THR A 227 4.86 -5.95 -21.32
C THR A 227 5.04 -6.08 -19.82
N TYR A 228 4.96 -7.30 -19.28
CA TYR A 228 4.99 -7.56 -17.84
C TYR A 228 6.26 -8.30 -17.43
N LEU A 229 6.87 -7.87 -16.32
CA LEU A 229 7.94 -8.60 -15.65
C LEU A 229 7.46 -9.08 -14.28
N LEU A 230 7.91 -10.26 -13.89
CA LEU A 230 7.63 -10.90 -12.59
C LEU A 230 8.86 -10.97 -11.69
N SER A 231 9.99 -10.45 -12.17
CA SER A 231 11.26 -10.37 -11.49
C SER A 231 11.96 -9.05 -11.76
N SER A 232 13.07 -8.78 -11.07
CA SER A 232 13.92 -7.63 -11.31
C SER A 232 15.12 -7.93 -12.24
N LEU A 233 15.20 -9.13 -12.81
CA LEU A 233 16.37 -9.61 -13.54
C LEU A 233 16.69 -8.80 -14.80
N GLN A 234 15.67 -8.29 -15.49
CA GLN A 234 15.84 -7.56 -16.75
C GLN A 234 16.04 -6.04 -16.56
N LEU A 235 15.96 -5.52 -15.33
CA LEU A 235 16.04 -4.06 -15.10
C LEU A 235 17.40 -3.49 -15.48
N ASP A 236 18.50 -4.21 -15.29
CA ASP A 236 19.83 -3.73 -15.63
C ASP A 236 20.05 -3.69 -17.16
N GLU A 237 19.44 -4.59 -17.91
CA GLU A 237 19.45 -4.54 -19.37
C GLU A 237 18.62 -3.35 -19.88
N PHE A 238 17.46 -3.13 -19.29
CA PHE A 238 16.65 -1.94 -19.60
C PHE A 238 17.41 -0.64 -19.31
N ARG A 239 18.16 -0.55 -18.19
CA ARG A 239 18.98 0.62 -17.86
C ARG A 239 20.04 0.92 -18.92
N LYS A 240 20.54 -0.10 -19.61
CA LYS A 240 21.52 0.05 -20.70
C LYS A 240 20.89 0.42 -22.04
N GLY A 241 19.57 0.59 -22.10
CA GLY A 241 18.83 0.88 -23.32
C GLY A 241 18.35 -0.34 -24.07
N GLY A 242 18.47 -1.55 -23.50
CA GLY A 242 17.95 -2.80 -24.04
C GLY A 242 16.43 -2.87 -23.97
N GLU A 243 15.88 -3.74 -24.79
CA GLU A 243 14.46 -4.13 -24.73
C GLU A 243 14.27 -5.20 -23.66
N ILE A 244 13.04 -5.32 -23.17
CA ILE A 244 12.66 -6.35 -22.20
C ILE A 244 11.66 -7.31 -22.81
N GLU A 245 11.69 -8.56 -22.37
CA GLU A 245 10.80 -9.63 -22.78
C GLU A 245 9.82 -9.95 -21.65
N GLN A 246 8.57 -10.30 -22.03
CA GLN A 246 7.54 -10.66 -21.06
C GLN A 246 7.92 -11.92 -20.28
N GLU A 247 7.76 -11.86 -18.97
CA GLU A 247 7.91 -12.99 -18.07
C GLU A 247 6.54 -13.60 -17.74
N VAL A 248 6.42 -14.92 -17.88
CA VAL A 248 5.15 -15.65 -17.64
C VAL A 248 5.23 -16.56 -16.44
N ASP A 249 6.36 -17.20 -16.20
CA ASP A 249 6.62 -18.11 -15.07
C ASP A 249 8.07 -17.94 -14.61
N VAL A 250 8.22 -17.43 -13.38
CA VAL A 250 9.54 -17.21 -12.74
C VAL A 250 9.57 -17.97 -11.42
N LYS A 251 10.64 -18.72 -11.20
CA LYS A 251 10.83 -19.57 -10.01
C LYS A 251 12.14 -19.25 -9.31
N ALA A 252 12.13 -19.42 -8.00
CA ALA A 252 13.30 -19.26 -7.13
C ALA A 252 13.91 -17.84 -7.15
N GLU A 253 13.11 -16.83 -7.48
CA GLU A 253 13.49 -15.42 -7.52
C GLU A 253 12.60 -14.56 -6.64
N LYS A 254 13.12 -13.40 -6.20
CA LYS A 254 12.31 -12.41 -5.50
C LYS A 254 11.20 -11.91 -6.43
N GLY A 255 9.96 -11.99 -5.95
CA GLY A 255 8.81 -11.52 -6.71
C GLY A 255 8.89 -10.03 -7.01
N ALA A 256 8.56 -9.66 -8.23
CA ALA A 256 8.35 -8.29 -8.64
C ALA A 256 7.21 -8.23 -9.66
N TYR A 257 6.59 -7.07 -9.79
CA TYR A 257 5.60 -6.83 -10.83
C TYR A 257 5.92 -5.51 -11.49
N PHE A 258 6.32 -5.56 -12.75
CA PHE A 258 6.55 -4.37 -13.54
C PHE A 258 5.68 -4.37 -14.78
N VAL A 259 5.22 -3.18 -15.14
CA VAL A 259 4.61 -2.89 -16.42
C VAL A 259 5.56 -2.04 -17.24
N SER A 260 5.79 -2.40 -18.48
CA SER A 260 6.54 -1.60 -19.45
C SER A 260 5.63 -1.18 -20.59
N SER A 261 5.69 0.07 -20.95
CA SER A 261 4.95 0.62 -22.08
C SER A 261 5.72 1.75 -22.75
N ARG A 262 5.48 1.93 -24.06
CA ARG A 262 5.93 3.10 -24.81
C ARG A 262 4.86 4.17 -24.74
N LEU A 263 5.26 5.39 -24.39
CA LEU A 263 4.37 6.53 -24.27
C LEU A 263 4.84 7.67 -25.15
N ASN A 264 3.85 8.36 -25.72
CA ASN A 264 4.06 9.67 -26.33
C ASN A 264 3.21 10.68 -25.55
N LEU A 265 3.88 11.60 -24.86
CA LEU A 265 3.22 12.63 -24.05
C LEU A 265 3.24 13.95 -24.80
N GLU A 266 2.07 14.46 -25.15
CA GLU A 266 1.91 15.78 -25.73
C GLU A 266 2.38 16.87 -24.73
N PRO A 267 2.68 18.09 -25.22
CA PRO A 267 3.06 19.21 -24.37
C PRO A 267 2.06 19.45 -23.25
N GLU A 268 2.55 19.68 -22.05
CA GLU A 268 1.73 20.05 -20.88
C GLU A 268 0.63 19.03 -20.55
N THR A 269 0.80 17.76 -20.93
CA THR A 269 -0.12 16.68 -20.60
C THR A 269 0.45 15.71 -19.59
N GLU A 270 -0.43 14.91 -19.01
CA GLU A 270 -0.05 13.85 -18.05
C GLU A 270 -0.66 12.49 -18.43
N LYS A 271 0.03 11.43 -18.02
CA LYS A 271 -0.46 10.05 -18.06
C LYS A 271 -0.51 9.49 -16.65
N THR A 272 -1.67 8.98 -16.27
CA THR A 272 -1.89 8.35 -14.97
C THR A 272 -2.20 6.87 -15.13
N TRP A 273 -1.70 6.05 -14.20
CA TRP A 273 -1.98 4.61 -14.11
C TRP A 273 -1.94 4.16 -12.65
N MET A 274 -2.45 2.96 -12.39
CA MET A 274 -2.47 2.36 -11.06
C MET A 274 -1.85 0.97 -11.06
N LEU A 275 -1.16 0.63 -9.99
CA LEU A 275 -0.82 -0.73 -9.61
C LEU A 275 -1.61 -1.07 -8.36
N VAL A 276 -2.25 -2.22 -8.39
CA VAL A 276 -3.13 -2.71 -7.32
C VAL A 276 -2.57 -4.03 -6.81
N ALA A 277 -2.32 -4.13 -5.52
CA ALA A 277 -1.71 -5.30 -4.89
C ALA A 277 -2.52 -5.76 -3.68
N GLU A 278 -2.82 -7.05 -3.60
CA GLU A 278 -3.55 -7.62 -2.47
C GLU A 278 -2.93 -8.94 -2.02
N VAL A 279 -2.90 -9.14 -0.71
CA VAL A 279 -2.41 -10.37 -0.07
C VAL A 279 -3.57 -11.32 0.26
N ASN A 280 -3.25 -12.57 0.62
CA ASN A 280 -4.24 -13.55 1.09
C ASN A 280 -5.32 -13.92 0.06
N GLN A 281 -4.97 -13.94 -1.24
CA GLN A 281 -5.91 -14.18 -2.32
C GLN A 281 -6.05 -15.67 -2.61
N SER A 282 -7.28 -16.18 -2.57
CA SER A 282 -7.63 -17.51 -3.02
C SER A 282 -7.82 -17.57 -4.54
N MET A 283 -7.96 -18.76 -5.10
CA MET A 283 -8.28 -18.94 -6.52
C MET A 283 -9.62 -18.33 -6.92
N VAL A 284 -10.58 -18.25 -5.98
CA VAL A 284 -11.89 -17.61 -6.21
C VAL A 284 -11.69 -16.09 -6.35
N ASP A 285 -10.96 -15.47 -5.43
CA ASP A 285 -10.65 -14.04 -5.46
C ASP A 285 -9.93 -13.64 -6.75
N ILE A 286 -8.93 -14.43 -7.16
CA ILE A 286 -8.20 -14.23 -8.43
C ILE A 286 -9.14 -14.32 -9.65
N SER A 287 -10.06 -15.28 -9.65
CA SER A 287 -11.04 -15.46 -10.72
C SER A 287 -12.01 -14.26 -10.80
N GLU A 288 -12.44 -13.75 -9.66
CA GLU A 288 -13.32 -12.56 -9.56
C GLU A 288 -12.60 -11.30 -10.09
N ILE A 289 -11.35 -11.06 -9.65
CA ILE A 289 -10.53 -9.94 -10.15
C ILE A 289 -10.31 -10.07 -11.66
N SER A 290 -9.97 -11.27 -12.16
CA SER A 290 -9.79 -11.53 -13.58
C SER A 290 -11.07 -11.23 -14.38
N SER A 291 -12.23 -11.59 -13.84
CA SER A 291 -13.53 -11.31 -14.44
C SER A 291 -13.86 -9.82 -14.42
N LEU A 292 -13.51 -9.13 -13.33
CA LEU A 292 -13.71 -7.69 -13.19
C LEU A 292 -12.89 -6.91 -14.23
N ILE A 293 -11.59 -7.24 -14.36
CA ILE A 293 -10.69 -6.60 -15.34
C ILE A 293 -11.23 -6.77 -16.77
N LYS A 294 -11.76 -7.93 -17.13
CA LYS A 294 -12.31 -8.19 -18.47
C LYS A 294 -13.63 -7.45 -18.76
N LYS A 295 -14.43 -7.18 -17.74
CA LYS A 295 -15.81 -6.69 -17.90
C LYS A 295 -15.96 -5.18 -17.72
N LYS A 296 -15.09 -4.52 -16.95
CA LYS A 296 -15.26 -3.13 -16.53
C LYS A 296 -14.32 -2.20 -17.27
N LYS A 297 -14.92 -1.22 -17.98
CA LYS A 297 -14.17 -0.16 -18.66
C LYS A 297 -13.79 1.00 -17.73
N ASP A 298 -14.52 1.16 -16.63
CA ASP A 298 -14.39 2.22 -15.61
C ASP A 298 -13.69 1.73 -14.32
N LEU A 299 -12.82 0.74 -14.46
CA LEU A 299 -12.19 0.08 -13.31
C LEU A 299 -11.34 1.04 -12.44
N ALA A 300 -10.67 2.01 -13.07
CA ALA A 300 -9.90 3.01 -12.34
C ALA A 300 -10.79 3.87 -11.44
N GLU A 301 -11.98 4.23 -11.92
CA GLU A 301 -12.97 5.00 -11.15
C GLU A 301 -13.52 4.19 -9.98
N ILE A 302 -13.83 2.91 -10.20
CA ILE A 302 -14.30 2.00 -9.15
C ILE A 302 -13.27 1.86 -8.03
N VAL A 303 -12.00 1.69 -8.37
CA VAL A 303 -10.90 1.63 -7.39
C VAL A 303 -10.76 2.96 -6.65
N GLN A 304 -10.85 4.08 -7.37
CA GLN A 304 -10.76 5.42 -6.79
C GLN A 304 -11.91 5.68 -5.80
N GLN A 305 -13.14 5.30 -6.15
CA GLN A 305 -14.31 5.45 -5.28
C GLN A 305 -14.15 4.66 -3.97
N ASP A 306 -13.61 3.45 -4.02
CA ASP A 306 -13.35 2.66 -2.81
C ASP A 306 -12.28 3.31 -1.91
N ILE A 307 -11.22 3.88 -2.49
CA ILE A 307 -10.21 4.65 -1.76
C ILE A 307 -10.84 5.89 -1.07
N GLU A 308 -11.73 6.58 -1.76
CA GLU A 308 -12.42 7.76 -1.22
C GLU A 308 -13.39 7.39 -0.10
N GLN A 309 -14.08 6.26 -0.25
CA GLN A 309 -14.94 5.71 0.82
C GLN A 309 -14.10 5.40 2.08
N GLY A 310 -12.93 4.76 1.94
CA GLY A 310 -12.03 4.53 3.07
C GLY A 310 -11.55 5.82 3.75
N SER A 311 -11.33 6.88 2.98
CA SER A 311 -11.00 8.21 3.55
C SER A 311 -12.19 8.81 4.33
N ALA A 312 -13.41 8.66 3.81
CA ALA A 312 -14.62 9.11 4.48
C ALA A 312 -14.86 8.33 5.78
N ASN A 313 -14.71 7.01 5.76
CA ASN A 313 -14.84 6.16 6.93
C ASN A 313 -13.86 6.56 8.05
N LEU A 314 -12.58 6.80 7.72
CA LEU A 314 -11.58 7.27 8.67
C LEU A 314 -11.94 8.63 9.28
N PHE A 315 -12.47 9.53 8.46
CA PHE A 315 -12.90 10.84 8.93
C PHE A 315 -14.08 10.71 9.90
N GLU A 316 -15.08 9.91 9.57
CA GLU A 316 -16.25 9.66 10.42
C GLU A 316 -15.86 9.00 11.74
N LEU A 317 -15.04 7.96 11.70
CA LEU A 317 -14.51 7.29 12.89
C LEU A 317 -13.84 8.27 13.85
N ASN A 318 -12.99 9.15 13.31
CA ASN A 318 -12.25 10.11 14.11
C ASN A 318 -13.13 11.26 14.62
N ALA A 319 -14.12 11.68 13.81
CA ALA A 319 -15.12 12.65 14.20
C ALA A 319 -15.98 12.17 15.37
N ALA A 320 -16.38 10.89 15.36
CA ALA A 320 -17.12 10.26 16.44
C ALA A 320 -16.36 10.25 17.78
N ALA A 321 -15.04 10.30 17.74
CA ALA A 321 -14.16 10.36 18.90
C ALA A 321 -13.66 11.81 19.23
N ASP A 322 -14.36 12.85 18.73
CA ASP A 322 -13.98 14.27 18.89
C ASP A 322 -12.61 14.65 18.30
N GLY A 323 -12.18 13.94 17.28
CA GLY A 323 -10.90 14.18 16.62
C GLY A 323 -10.92 15.29 15.56
N VAL A 324 -12.10 15.75 15.16
CA VAL A 324 -12.26 16.81 14.17
C VAL A 324 -12.42 18.17 14.85
N GLN A 325 -11.50 19.08 14.58
CA GLN A 325 -11.56 20.45 15.07
C GLN A 325 -11.56 21.43 13.90
N LEU A 326 -12.32 22.52 14.04
CA LEU A 326 -12.45 23.60 13.06
C LEU A 326 -11.98 24.91 13.68
N SER A 327 -10.67 25.12 13.72
CA SER A 327 -10.05 26.34 14.21
C SER A 327 -9.29 27.06 13.09
N ALA A 328 -8.85 28.30 13.36
CA ALA A 328 -8.02 29.07 12.44
C ALA A 328 -6.63 28.43 12.24
N ASP A 329 -6.12 27.69 13.24
CA ASP A 329 -4.85 26.95 13.15
C ASP A 329 -5.07 25.55 12.54
N ARG A 330 -5.01 25.49 11.22
CA ARG A 330 -5.19 24.25 10.47
C ARG A 330 -4.14 23.18 10.77
N LEU A 331 -2.93 23.58 11.18
CA LEU A 331 -1.88 22.63 11.54
C LEU A 331 -2.18 21.95 12.86
N MET A 332 -2.69 22.71 13.83
CA MET A 332 -3.17 22.14 15.11
C MET A 332 -4.36 21.21 14.90
N ASN A 333 -5.30 21.58 14.02
CA ASN A 333 -6.43 20.69 13.68
C ASN A 333 -5.93 19.34 13.12
N THR A 334 -4.97 19.37 12.18
CA THR A 334 -4.37 18.14 11.61
C THR A 334 -3.63 17.32 12.66
N ARG A 335 -2.91 17.96 13.59
CA ARG A 335 -2.22 17.26 14.69
C ARG A 335 -3.21 16.64 15.66
N HIS A 336 -4.27 17.34 16.00
CA HIS A 336 -5.34 16.82 16.87
C HIS A 336 -6.00 15.59 16.24
N PHE A 337 -6.39 15.69 14.95
CA PHE A 337 -6.93 14.59 14.17
C PHE A 337 -6.02 13.35 14.23
N SER A 338 -4.74 13.51 13.88
CA SER A 338 -3.77 12.42 13.87
C SER A 338 -3.56 11.81 15.26
N ASN A 339 -3.54 12.62 16.30
CA ASN A 339 -3.34 12.17 17.68
C ASN A 339 -4.55 11.38 18.19
N THR A 340 -5.76 11.86 17.92
CA THR A 340 -7.00 11.15 18.28
C THR A 340 -7.09 9.82 17.56
N LEU A 341 -6.88 9.79 16.24
CA LEU A 341 -6.89 8.56 15.46
C LEU A 341 -5.86 7.54 15.96
N PHE A 342 -4.65 8.01 16.31
CA PHE A 342 -3.60 7.14 16.84
C PHE A 342 -3.97 6.53 18.20
N ASN A 343 -4.71 7.27 19.04
CA ASN A 343 -5.20 6.77 20.31
C ASN A 343 -6.34 5.76 20.12
N ILE A 344 -7.23 5.98 19.16
CA ILE A 344 -8.27 5.01 18.77
C ILE A 344 -7.62 3.68 18.36
N MET A 345 -6.65 3.72 17.46
CA MET A 345 -5.92 2.53 16.97
C MET A 345 -5.21 1.75 18.08
N ARG A 346 -4.86 2.40 19.18
CA ARG A 346 -4.23 1.77 20.36
C ARG A 346 -5.23 1.31 21.41
N GLY A 347 -6.53 1.49 21.18
CA GLY A 347 -7.57 1.18 22.16
C GLY A 347 -7.63 2.15 23.34
N GLY A 348 -7.01 3.33 23.23
CA GLY A 348 -7.01 4.36 24.30
C GLY A 348 -8.25 5.24 24.34
N ILE A 349 -8.98 5.33 23.25
CA ILE A 349 -10.24 6.06 23.13
C ILE A 349 -11.26 5.13 22.45
N PHE A 350 -12.43 5.00 23.04
CA PHE A 350 -13.54 4.35 22.36
C PHE A 350 -14.09 5.32 21.30
N ASP A 351 -14.30 4.84 20.09
CA ASP A 351 -15.04 5.56 19.07
C ASP A 351 -16.49 5.80 19.52
N ASN A 352 -17.22 6.59 18.77
CA ASN A 352 -18.63 6.87 19.01
C ASN A 352 -18.97 7.25 20.47
N GLY A 353 -18.10 8.04 21.14
CA GLY A 353 -18.38 8.58 22.48
C GLY A 353 -18.54 7.54 23.60
N TYR A 354 -17.75 6.49 23.59
CA TYR A 354 -17.81 5.36 24.54
C TYR A 354 -19.10 4.51 24.45
N GLN A 355 -19.76 4.52 23.31
CA GLN A 355 -20.80 3.58 22.97
C GLN A 355 -20.20 2.24 22.57
N ILE A 356 -20.88 1.16 22.94
CA ILE A 356 -20.47 -0.21 22.67
C ILE A 356 -21.60 -0.88 21.92
N GLU A 357 -21.30 -1.51 20.80
CA GLU A 357 -22.23 -2.34 20.06
C GLU A 357 -22.32 -3.73 20.69
N LYS A 358 -23.53 -4.19 20.96
CA LYS A 358 -23.78 -5.49 21.62
C LYS A 358 -23.15 -6.63 20.85
N TRP A 359 -23.33 -6.68 19.54
CA TRP A 359 -22.83 -7.78 18.72
C TRP A 359 -21.30 -7.94 18.83
N ASP A 360 -20.56 -6.83 18.76
CA ASP A 360 -19.09 -6.81 18.85
C ASP A 360 -18.62 -7.24 20.26
N PHE A 361 -19.25 -6.71 21.29
CA PHE A 361 -18.94 -7.08 22.68
C PHE A 361 -19.21 -8.56 22.97
N VAL A 362 -20.35 -9.09 22.50
CA VAL A 362 -20.75 -10.49 22.71
C VAL A 362 -19.79 -11.43 21.96
N GLU A 363 -19.44 -11.13 20.71
CA GLU A 363 -18.46 -11.88 19.93
C GLU A 363 -17.07 -11.88 20.58
N TYR A 364 -16.64 -10.72 21.10
CA TYR A 364 -15.37 -10.62 21.83
C TYR A 364 -15.36 -11.56 23.05
N ILE A 365 -16.42 -11.54 23.88
CA ILE A 365 -16.53 -12.41 25.07
C ILE A 365 -16.58 -13.88 24.66
N GLU A 366 -17.34 -14.24 23.65
CA GLU A 366 -17.44 -15.61 23.14
C GLU A 366 -16.08 -16.15 22.68
N THR A 367 -15.34 -15.32 21.97
CA THR A 367 -14.03 -15.71 21.41
C THR A 367 -12.95 -15.81 22.48
N HIS A 368 -12.90 -14.86 23.40
CA HIS A 368 -11.77 -14.73 24.35
C HIS A 368 -12.05 -15.36 25.72
N ASN A 369 -13.32 -15.51 26.14
CA ASN A 369 -13.66 -16.07 27.44
C ASN A 369 -14.98 -16.89 27.41
N LYS A 370 -14.90 -18.08 26.84
CA LYS A 370 -16.04 -19.01 26.72
C LYS A 370 -16.71 -19.36 28.07
N LYS A 371 -15.97 -19.30 29.19
CA LYS A 371 -16.56 -19.57 30.51
C LYS A 371 -17.48 -18.44 30.95
N VAL A 372 -17.04 -17.19 30.80
CA VAL A 372 -17.86 -16.01 31.08
C VAL A 372 -19.05 -15.96 30.11
N PHE A 373 -18.83 -16.20 28.83
CA PHE A 373 -19.92 -16.24 27.85
C PHE A 373 -21.06 -17.17 28.29
N LYS A 374 -20.74 -18.43 28.56
CA LYS A 374 -21.73 -19.40 29.00
C LYS A 374 -22.40 -19.04 30.35
N LYS A 375 -21.60 -18.50 31.28
CA LYS A 375 -22.10 -18.14 32.63
C LYS A 375 -23.03 -16.92 32.61
N LYS A 376 -22.81 -16.01 31.64
CA LYS A 376 -23.54 -14.72 31.56
C LYS A 376 -24.42 -14.62 30.31
N GLU A 377 -24.75 -15.75 29.68
CA GLU A 377 -25.53 -15.82 28.43
C GLU A 377 -26.81 -15.00 28.49
N GLU A 378 -27.59 -15.13 29.58
CA GLU A 378 -28.84 -14.40 29.77
C GLU A 378 -28.62 -12.88 29.93
N LEU A 379 -27.56 -12.47 30.65
CA LEU A 379 -27.18 -11.05 30.78
C LEU A 379 -26.77 -10.47 29.46
N LEU A 380 -25.92 -11.18 28.71
CA LEU A 380 -25.44 -10.76 27.39
C LEU A 380 -26.60 -10.66 26.39
N ALA A 381 -27.54 -11.60 26.42
CA ALA A 381 -28.72 -11.59 25.56
C ALA A 381 -29.64 -10.39 25.82
N ASN A 382 -29.72 -9.92 27.07
CA ASN A 382 -30.57 -8.81 27.48
C ASN A 382 -29.91 -7.42 27.37
N LEU A 383 -28.64 -7.31 26.93
CA LEU A 383 -28.01 -6.02 26.68
C LEU A 383 -28.74 -5.27 25.56
N PRO A 384 -28.86 -3.94 25.65
CA PRO A 384 -29.33 -3.12 24.54
C PRO A 384 -28.40 -3.27 23.32
N GLU A 385 -28.91 -3.05 22.11
CA GLU A 385 -28.11 -3.13 20.87
C GLU A 385 -26.93 -2.18 20.89
N ILE A 386 -27.08 -1.00 21.50
CA ILE A 386 -26.01 -0.03 21.77
C ILE A 386 -26.11 0.37 23.24
N PHE A 387 -25.01 0.36 23.95
CA PHE A 387 -24.93 0.79 25.34
C PHE A 387 -23.62 1.50 25.67
N PHE A 388 -23.62 2.31 26.73
CA PHE A 388 -22.42 3.05 27.15
C PHE A 388 -21.52 2.17 28.04
N LEU A 389 -20.21 2.45 27.98
CA LEU A 389 -19.22 1.83 28.88
C LEU A 389 -19.58 2.00 30.36
N SER A 390 -20.22 3.10 30.74
CA SER A 390 -20.73 3.32 32.12
C SER A 390 -21.74 2.26 32.54
N HIS A 391 -22.66 1.90 31.66
CA HIS A 391 -23.65 0.84 31.93
C HIS A 391 -22.98 -0.51 32.14
N LEU A 392 -22.02 -0.87 31.31
CA LEU A 392 -21.22 -2.10 31.47
C LEU A 392 -20.46 -2.13 32.81
N ARG A 393 -19.92 -1.00 33.23
CA ARG A 393 -19.22 -0.86 34.52
C ARG A 393 -20.16 -1.02 35.70
N GLU A 394 -21.38 -0.54 35.60
CA GLU A 394 -22.43 -0.72 36.63
C GLU A 394 -22.84 -2.19 36.74
N LEU A 395 -23.09 -2.85 35.61
CA LEU A 395 -23.40 -4.30 35.59
C LEU A 395 -22.24 -5.11 36.21
N ALA A 396 -21.01 -4.83 35.87
CA ALA A 396 -19.85 -5.54 36.43
C ALA A 396 -19.64 -5.25 37.91
N ARG A 397 -19.98 -4.07 38.44
CA ARG A 397 -19.93 -3.75 39.86
C ARG A 397 -21.04 -4.46 40.68
N GLY A 398 -22.20 -4.60 40.08
CA GLY A 398 -23.35 -5.29 40.69
C GLY A 398 -23.23 -6.80 40.66
N ASP A 399 -22.27 -7.36 39.93
CA ASP A 399 -22.07 -8.81 39.88
C ASP A 399 -21.42 -9.35 41.18
N GLU A 400 -21.95 -10.43 41.69
CA GLU A 400 -21.43 -11.10 42.90
C GLU A 400 -20.10 -11.82 42.62
N ASP A 401 -19.91 -12.27 41.37
CA ASP A 401 -18.67 -12.91 40.93
C ASP A 401 -17.67 -11.86 40.46
N LYS A 402 -16.65 -11.66 41.25
CA LYS A 402 -15.57 -10.69 40.98
C LYS A 402 -14.43 -11.27 40.14
N ASN A 403 -14.46 -12.54 39.79
CA ASN A 403 -13.50 -13.19 38.89
C ASN A 403 -14.07 -13.30 37.49
#